data_a15da78dcb134c17be26db9ab4bede33
#
_entry.id   a15da78dcb134c17be26db9ab4bede33
#
_cell.length_a   1.000
_cell.length_b   1.000
_cell.length_c   1.000
_cell.angle_alpha   90.00
_cell.angle_beta   90.00
_cell.angle_gamma   90.00
#
_symmetry.space_group_name_H-M   'P 1'
#
loop_
_entity.id
_entity.type
_entity.pdbx_description
1 polymer ?
#
loop_
_entity_poly.entity_id
_entity_poly.type
_entity_poly.pdbx_seq_one_letter_code
_entity_poly.pdbx_strand_id
1 'polypeptide(L)'
;MKLKSFNYFVGLLIIFLYSPLLSEEKIDIWNNKKEAVTDLTKQKEKNSRGKPDLLPSQTIQTIEKIQIEEGSQIQSKEQVVYGIYEPANFDFNLNMWSTTKAEDLRSSLKRLNKINLSKSSNEILEAILFSFSYPPQGMNEKEFINLKINWLIENDRINLLESFLKQNEKFDSKSKVVQYLVDKNIASGNIKEGCEQIKFIDSSIKDSYLEKFKIYCLIFNDKKPEAQLLLDLLREQK
;
A
#
# COMPACT_ATOMS: atom_id res chain seq x y z
N MET A 1 12.49 -65.79 -18.60
CA MET A 1 12.78 -64.59 -19.39
C MET A 1 12.41 -63.29 -18.64
N LYS A 2 13.19 -62.85 -17.65
CA LYS A 2 12.94 -61.60 -16.90
C LYS A 2 14.23 -60.91 -16.42
N LEU A 3 15.29 -60.91 -17.21
CA LEU A 3 16.57 -60.27 -16.81
C LEU A 3 17.01 -59.09 -17.72
N LYS A 4 16.27 -58.76 -18.79
CA LYS A 4 16.66 -57.68 -19.71
C LYS A 4 16.16 -56.28 -19.27
N SER A 5 15.17 -56.18 -18.41
CA SER A 5 14.61 -54.91 -17.95
C SER A 5 15.41 -54.26 -16.82
N PHE A 6 16.16 -55.06 -16.04
CA PHE A 6 16.92 -54.57 -14.88
C PHE A 6 18.16 -53.78 -15.28
N ASN A 7 18.84 -54.18 -16.39
CA ASN A 7 20.04 -53.49 -16.86
C ASN A 7 19.76 -52.08 -17.45
N TYR A 8 18.56 -51.86 -18.00
CA TYR A 8 18.17 -50.52 -18.47
C TYR A 8 17.95 -49.52 -17.34
N PHE A 9 17.42 -49.99 -16.20
CA PHE A 9 17.20 -49.14 -15.01
C PHE A 9 18.52 -48.74 -14.35
N VAL A 10 19.49 -49.63 -14.28
CA VAL A 10 20.83 -49.35 -13.73
C VAL A 10 21.62 -48.40 -14.65
N GLY A 11 21.50 -48.55 -15.98
CA GLY A 11 22.11 -47.63 -16.93
C GLY A 11 21.54 -46.19 -16.85
N LEU A 12 20.23 -46.05 -16.64
CA LEU A 12 19.57 -44.76 -16.53
C LEU A 12 19.91 -44.05 -15.19
N LEU A 13 20.11 -44.82 -14.13
CA LEU A 13 20.50 -44.29 -12.81
C LEU A 13 21.97 -43.77 -12.82
N ILE A 14 22.86 -44.40 -13.60
CA ILE A 14 24.24 -43.95 -13.74
C ILE A 14 24.34 -42.63 -14.54
N ILE A 15 23.46 -42.40 -15.52
CA ILE A 15 23.44 -41.14 -16.29
C ILE A 15 23.05 -39.97 -15.42
N PHE A 16 22.16 -40.15 -14.42
CA PHE A 16 21.79 -39.12 -13.47
C PHE A 16 22.90 -38.74 -12.46
N LEU A 17 23.86 -39.63 -12.23
CA LEU A 17 24.97 -39.38 -11.30
C LEU A 17 26.14 -38.62 -11.96
N TYR A 18 26.17 -38.49 -13.30
CA TYR A 18 27.20 -37.77 -14.05
C TYR A 18 26.75 -36.43 -14.61
N SER A 19 25.62 -35.90 -14.17
CA SER A 19 25.26 -34.49 -14.49
C SER A 19 26.23 -33.57 -13.74
N PRO A 20 27.09 -32.80 -14.43
CA PRO A 20 27.91 -31.81 -13.75
C PRO A 20 26.95 -30.81 -13.13
N LEU A 21 27.04 -30.67 -11.82
CA LEU A 21 26.47 -29.53 -11.09
C LEU A 21 27.13 -28.27 -11.70
N LEU A 22 26.43 -27.61 -12.61
CA LEU A 22 26.71 -26.23 -12.95
C LEU A 22 26.48 -25.41 -11.67
N SER A 23 27.57 -25.19 -10.95
CA SER A 23 27.64 -24.23 -9.88
C SER A 23 27.36 -22.88 -10.51
N GLU A 24 26.16 -22.34 -10.32
CA GLU A 24 25.91 -20.92 -10.55
C GLU A 24 26.85 -20.15 -9.65
N GLU A 25 27.78 -19.41 -10.23
CA GLU A 25 28.58 -18.42 -9.53
C GLU A 25 27.61 -17.45 -8.84
N LYS A 26 27.67 -17.43 -7.51
CA LYS A 26 26.98 -16.42 -6.70
C LYS A 26 27.55 -15.07 -7.10
N ILE A 27 26.79 -14.30 -7.87
CA ILE A 27 27.08 -12.89 -8.12
C ILE A 27 26.90 -12.17 -6.77
N ASP A 28 28.00 -11.87 -6.11
CA ASP A 28 28.02 -11.07 -4.89
C ASP A 28 27.88 -9.60 -5.27
N ILE A 29 26.64 -9.13 -5.23
CA ILE A 29 26.25 -7.75 -5.59
C ILE A 29 26.79 -6.70 -4.60
N TRP A 30 27.40 -7.12 -3.49
CA TRP A 30 27.89 -6.22 -2.44
C TRP A 30 29.39 -5.93 -2.50
N ASN A 31 30.16 -6.59 -3.37
CA ASN A 31 31.62 -6.45 -3.50
C ASN A 31 32.07 -5.76 -4.79
N ASN A 32 31.42 -4.66 -5.18
CA ASN A 32 32.00 -3.77 -6.20
C ASN A 32 33.12 -2.91 -5.57
N LYS A 33 34.29 -3.51 -5.43
CA LYS A 33 35.53 -2.80 -5.17
C LYS A 33 35.83 -1.92 -6.39
N LYS A 34 35.89 -0.61 -6.15
CA LYS A 34 36.34 0.42 -7.08
C LYS A 34 37.60 -0.01 -7.80
N GLU A 35 37.53 -0.25 -9.10
CA GLU A 35 38.71 -0.15 -9.95
C GLU A 35 38.85 1.30 -10.42
N ALA A 36 40.05 1.80 -10.15
CA ALA A 36 40.51 3.13 -10.42
C ALA A 36 40.62 3.38 -11.94
N VAL A 37 40.07 4.50 -12.36
CA VAL A 37 40.54 5.14 -13.59
C VAL A 37 41.52 6.23 -13.17
N THR A 38 42.81 5.95 -13.34
CA THR A 38 43.89 6.92 -13.41
C THR A 38 43.85 7.60 -14.80
N ASP A 39 43.83 8.88 -14.91
CA ASP A 39 44.93 9.73 -15.26
C ASP A 39 44.51 11.12 -15.83
N LEU A 40 45.37 12.08 -15.60
CA LEU A 40 45.53 13.41 -16.20
C LEU A 40 44.65 14.54 -15.56
N THR A 41 45.16 15.48 -14.84
CA THR A 41 46.33 16.33 -15.12
C THR A 41 46.70 17.19 -13.88
N LYS A 42 47.98 17.31 -13.65
CA LYS A 42 48.64 18.28 -12.72
C LYS A 42 48.34 19.73 -13.11
N GLN A 43 48.04 20.58 -12.15
CA GLN A 43 48.78 21.86 -11.97
C GLN A 43 48.38 22.59 -10.67
N LYS A 44 49.35 22.63 -9.83
CA LYS A 44 50.03 23.74 -9.14
C LYS A 44 49.34 24.42 -7.96
N GLU A 45 50.03 24.17 -6.82
CA GLU A 45 50.05 24.98 -5.61
C GLU A 45 50.22 26.49 -5.84
N LYS A 46 49.56 27.27 -4.99
CA LYS A 46 50.28 28.36 -4.28
C LYS A 46 49.56 28.73 -2.97
N ASN A 47 50.37 28.66 -1.92
CA ASN A 47 50.15 29.18 -0.59
C ASN A 47 49.69 30.63 -0.56
N SER A 48 48.81 30.98 0.38
CA SER A 48 49.06 32.18 1.22
C SER A 48 48.25 32.11 2.52
N ARG A 49 48.98 32.14 3.61
CA ARG A 49 48.50 32.42 4.98
C ARG A 49 48.06 33.87 5.09
N GLY A 50 46.94 34.13 5.78
CA GLY A 50 46.64 35.47 6.29
C GLY A 50 45.66 35.33 7.45
N LYS A 51 46.11 35.76 8.63
CA LYS A 51 45.38 35.79 9.91
C LYS A 51 44.38 36.96 9.97
N PRO A 52 43.56 37.03 11.03
CA PRO A 52 42.24 37.63 11.01
C PRO A 52 42.24 39.11 11.32
N ASP A 53 41.32 39.84 10.76
CA ASP A 53 41.03 41.21 11.17
C ASP A 53 39.56 41.41 11.55
N LEU A 54 39.43 42.28 12.53
CA LEU A 54 38.32 42.61 13.38
C LEU A 54 37.19 43.34 12.64
N LEU A 55 35.98 43.17 13.18
CA LEU A 55 34.73 43.88 12.82
C LEU A 55 34.91 45.39 12.63
N PRO A 56 34.01 45.98 11.83
CA PRO A 56 33.29 47.13 12.35
C PRO A 56 31.76 46.92 12.31
N SER A 57 31.18 47.23 13.43
CA SER A 57 29.79 47.52 13.66
C SER A 57 29.26 48.52 12.63
N GLN A 58 28.25 48.14 11.87
CA GLN A 58 27.42 49.10 11.13
C GLN A 58 25.93 48.80 11.27
N THR A 59 25.31 49.66 12.02
CA THR A 59 24.04 50.34 11.79
C THR A 59 22.84 49.47 11.39
N ILE A 60 22.00 49.32 12.36
CA ILE A 60 20.59 48.94 12.19
C ILE A 60 19.92 49.93 11.21
N GLN A 61 19.74 49.52 9.97
CA GLN A 61 18.82 50.21 9.08
C GLN A 61 17.45 49.58 9.18
N THR A 62 16.51 50.37 9.58
CA THR A 62 15.08 50.38 9.50
C THR A 62 14.51 49.19 8.72
N ILE A 63 13.82 48.31 9.44
CA ILE A 63 12.94 47.29 8.86
C ILE A 63 11.77 48.06 8.22
N GLU A 64 11.81 48.20 6.90
CA GLU A 64 10.63 48.61 6.14
C GLU A 64 9.53 47.59 6.39
N LYS A 65 8.38 48.13 6.80
CA LYS A 65 7.13 47.49 7.08
C LYS A 65 6.75 46.64 5.87
N ILE A 66 6.97 45.33 5.96
CA ILE A 66 6.41 44.37 5.02
C ILE A 66 4.89 44.46 5.21
N GLN A 67 4.21 45.07 4.28
CA GLN A 67 2.75 44.97 4.17
C GLN A 67 2.46 43.49 3.84
N ILE A 68 1.95 42.77 4.82
CA ILE A 68 1.29 41.48 4.59
C ILE A 68 0.01 41.84 3.86
N GLU A 69 -0.02 41.60 2.54
CA GLU A 69 -1.28 41.53 1.81
C GLU A 69 -2.09 40.38 2.41
N GLU A 70 -3.09 40.74 3.22
CA GLU A 70 -4.21 39.88 3.57
C GLU A 70 -4.98 39.59 2.27
N GLY A 71 -4.73 38.43 1.66
CA GLY A 71 -5.50 38.10 0.48
C GLY A 71 -5.09 36.86 -0.28
N SER A 72 -4.98 35.75 0.39
CA SER A 72 -5.45 34.45 -0.12
C SER A 72 -5.47 33.51 1.08
N GLN A 73 -6.64 33.22 1.58
CA GLN A 73 -6.87 32.00 2.31
C GLN A 73 -6.48 30.87 1.37
N ILE A 74 -5.23 30.42 1.47
CA ILE A 74 -4.85 29.09 1.01
C ILE A 74 -5.67 28.19 1.93
N GLN A 75 -6.86 27.80 1.47
CA GLN A 75 -7.54 26.63 2.02
C GLN A 75 -6.59 25.48 1.74
N SER A 76 -5.69 25.21 2.67
CA SER A 76 -4.95 23.97 2.72
C SER A 76 -6.01 22.90 2.86
N LYS A 77 -6.43 22.33 1.74
CA LYS A 77 -7.31 21.16 1.73
C LYS A 77 -6.54 20.12 2.53
N GLU A 78 -7.02 19.81 3.72
CA GLU A 78 -6.40 18.82 4.60
C GLU A 78 -6.29 17.51 3.80
N GLN A 79 -5.08 17.14 3.44
CA GLN A 79 -4.84 15.93 2.66
C GLN A 79 -5.07 14.74 3.57
N VAL A 80 -6.04 13.91 3.23
CA VAL A 80 -6.37 12.70 3.97
C VAL A 80 -5.46 11.57 3.51
N VAL A 81 -4.84 10.88 4.47
CA VAL A 81 -4.03 9.69 4.22
C VAL A 81 -4.80 8.43 4.58
N TYR A 82 -4.61 7.39 3.80
CA TYR A 82 -5.28 6.11 3.96
C TYR A 82 -4.28 4.96 4.06
N GLY A 83 -4.46 4.08 5.04
CA GLY A 83 -3.57 2.95 5.29
C GLY A 83 -4.08 2.01 6.36
N ILE A 84 -3.25 1.04 6.72
CA ILE A 84 -3.48 0.07 7.79
C ILE A 84 -2.35 0.16 8.82
N TYR A 85 -1.12 0.38 8.33
CA TYR A 85 0.08 0.33 9.14
C TYR A 85 0.66 1.72 9.38
N GLU A 86 1.16 1.92 10.60
CA GLU A 86 1.96 3.10 10.91
C GLU A 86 3.29 3.05 10.13
N PRO A 87 3.60 4.05 9.29
CA PRO A 87 4.76 4.00 8.40
C PRO A 87 6.08 3.91 9.18
N ALA A 88 6.17 4.53 10.34
CA ALA A 88 7.36 4.49 11.19
C ALA A 88 7.75 3.07 11.64
N ASN A 89 6.81 2.12 11.67
CA ASN A 89 7.10 0.72 12.02
C ASN A 89 7.96 -0.01 10.97
N PHE A 90 8.10 0.58 9.77
CA PHE A 90 8.85 0.03 8.65
C PHE A 90 9.91 1.00 8.12
N ASP A 91 10.32 1.97 8.93
CA ASP A 91 11.25 3.05 8.54
C ASP A 91 10.75 3.89 7.34
N PHE A 92 9.43 3.98 7.15
CA PHE A 92 8.79 4.84 6.16
C PHE A 92 8.30 6.15 6.79
N ASN A 93 7.85 7.07 5.94
CA ASN A 93 7.12 8.28 6.33
C ASN A 93 5.94 8.52 5.39
N LEU A 94 5.10 9.51 5.72
CA LEU A 94 3.91 9.83 4.92
C LEU A 94 4.23 10.21 3.46
N ASN A 95 5.44 10.71 3.19
CA ASN A 95 5.89 11.15 1.86
C ASN A 95 6.65 10.04 1.08
N MET A 96 6.56 8.79 1.48
CA MET A 96 7.31 7.68 0.89
C MET A 96 7.11 7.54 -0.64
N TRP A 97 6.00 8.03 -1.18
CA TRP A 97 5.69 8.01 -2.60
C TRP A 97 5.99 9.33 -3.34
N SER A 98 6.57 10.33 -2.67
CA SER A 98 6.76 11.69 -3.22
C SER A 98 7.63 11.74 -4.49
N THR A 99 8.52 10.78 -4.69
CA THR A 99 9.37 10.67 -5.89
C THR A 99 8.87 9.64 -6.91
N THR A 100 7.79 8.92 -6.59
CA THR A 100 7.22 7.85 -7.43
C THR A 100 6.14 8.43 -8.33
N LYS A 101 6.17 8.10 -9.62
CA LYS A 101 5.09 8.47 -10.54
C LYS A 101 3.95 7.44 -10.45
N ALA A 102 2.72 7.91 -10.62
CA ALA A 102 1.53 7.06 -10.62
C ALA A 102 1.62 5.90 -11.63
N GLU A 103 2.17 6.15 -12.82
CA GLU A 103 2.33 5.13 -13.87
C GLU A 103 3.32 4.04 -13.47
N ASP A 104 4.41 4.39 -12.77
CA ASP A 104 5.41 3.45 -12.31
C ASP A 104 4.82 2.53 -11.24
N LEU A 105 4.02 3.09 -10.32
CA LEU A 105 3.30 2.28 -9.31
C LEU A 105 2.30 1.32 -9.98
N ARG A 106 1.43 1.82 -10.88
CA ARG A 106 0.45 0.96 -11.59
C ARG A 106 1.13 -0.15 -12.39
N SER A 107 2.19 0.18 -13.12
CA SER A 107 2.91 -0.80 -13.94
C SER A 107 3.65 -1.84 -13.08
N SER A 108 4.18 -1.44 -11.93
CA SER A 108 4.84 -2.33 -10.98
C SER A 108 3.84 -3.30 -10.35
N LEU A 109 2.70 -2.82 -9.86
CA LEU A 109 1.65 -3.68 -9.31
C LEU A 109 1.10 -4.64 -10.36
N LYS A 110 0.87 -4.18 -11.60
CA LYS A 110 0.44 -5.06 -12.70
C LYS A 110 1.45 -6.17 -13.02
N ARG A 111 2.75 -5.93 -12.84
CA ARG A 111 3.79 -6.96 -13.00
C ARG A 111 3.83 -7.90 -11.81
N LEU A 112 3.74 -7.36 -10.58
CA LEU A 112 3.74 -8.15 -9.34
C LEU A 112 2.55 -9.11 -9.27
N ASN A 113 1.37 -8.71 -9.72
CA ASN A 113 0.18 -9.58 -9.77
C ASN A 113 0.31 -10.78 -10.74
N LYS A 114 1.35 -10.81 -11.59
CA LYS A 114 1.60 -11.93 -12.51
C LYS A 114 2.60 -12.98 -11.99
N ILE A 115 3.21 -12.73 -10.86
CA ILE A 115 4.24 -13.60 -10.27
C ILE A 115 3.79 -14.10 -8.89
N ASN A 116 4.15 -15.34 -8.58
CA ASN A 116 3.92 -15.88 -7.25
C ASN A 116 5.00 -15.38 -6.31
N LEU A 117 4.66 -14.41 -5.50
CA LEU A 117 5.54 -13.91 -4.46
C LEU A 117 5.64 -14.91 -3.30
N SER A 118 6.83 -15.01 -2.70
CA SER A 118 7.00 -15.71 -1.43
C SER A 118 6.17 -15.03 -0.32
N LYS A 119 5.95 -15.74 0.79
CA LYS A 119 5.24 -15.18 1.94
C LYS A 119 5.90 -13.88 2.41
N SER A 120 7.22 -13.86 2.62
CA SER A 120 7.93 -12.67 3.06
C SER A 120 7.88 -11.52 2.04
N SER A 121 7.93 -11.84 0.74
CA SER A 121 7.79 -10.81 -0.30
C SER A 121 6.39 -10.19 -0.32
N ASN A 122 5.35 -10.99 -0.07
CA ASN A 122 3.99 -10.48 0.09
C ASN A 122 3.87 -9.58 1.33
N GLU A 123 4.43 -9.97 2.47
CA GLU A 123 4.43 -9.17 3.70
C GLU A 123 5.11 -7.81 3.50
N ILE A 124 6.24 -7.79 2.79
CA ILE A 124 6.93 -6.54 2.43
C ILE A 124 6.08 -5.68 1.51
N LEU A 125 5.49 -6.27 0.47
CA LEU A 125 4.62 -5.54 -0.46
C LEU A 125 3.40 -4.96 0.26
N GLU A 126 2.78 -5.72 1.16
CA GLU A 126 1.66 -5.28 1.99
C GLU A 126 2.09 -4.13 2.92
N ALA A 127 3.24 -4.23 3.58
CA ALA A 127 3.78 -3.15 4.41
C ALA A 127 3.99 -1.86 3.60
N ILE A 128 4.58 -1.95 2.41
CA ILE A 128 4.81 -0.80 1.52
C ILE A 128 3.48 -0.21 1.04
N LEU A 129 2.56 -1.05 0.56
CA LEU A 129 1.33 -0.58 -0.09
C LEU A 129 0.31 -0.04 0.92
N PHE A 130 0.25 -0.62 2.13
CA PHE A 130 -0.78 -0.30 3.12
C PHE A 130 -0.29 0.53 4.30
N SER A 131 0.95 0.98 4.33
CA SER A 131 1.33 2.05 5.26
C SER A 131 0.59 3.35 4.91
N PHE A 132 0.24 4.14 5.96
CA PHE A 132 -0.34 5.47 5.76
C PHE A 132 0.61 6.33 4.94
N SER A 133 0.12 6.94 3.88
CA SER A 133 0.95 7.73 2.98
C SER A 133 0.12 8.62 2.06
N TYR A 134 0.73 9.71 1.63
CA TYR A 134 0.19 10.51 0.53
C TYR A 134 0.32 9.77 -0.81
N PRO A 135 -0.54 10.06 -1.79
CA PRO A 135 -0.48 9.44 -3.10
C PRO A 135 0.80 9.80 -3.87
N PRO A 136 1.23 8.96 -4.82
CA PRO A 136 2.35 9.26 -5.71
C PRO A 136 2.02 10.41 -6.67
N GLN A 137 3.07 10.96 -7.31
CA GLN A 137 2.93 12.06 -8.26
C GLN A 137 2.00 11.69 -9.43
N GLY A 138 1.02 12.56 -9.70
CA GLY A 138 0.04 12.34 -10.77
C GLY A 138 -1.10 11.39 -10.43
N MET A 139 -1.29 11.05 -9.16
CA MET A 139 -2.43 10.28 -8.65
C MET A 139 -3.14 11.09 -7.57
N ASN A 140 -4.47 11.16 -7.64
CA ASN A 140 -5.25 11.78 -6.57
C ASN A 140 -5.58 10.79 -5.45
N GLU A 141 -6.04 11.28 -4.29
CA GLU A 141 -6.36 10.49 -3.10
C GLU A 141 -7.39 9.38 -3.39
N LYS A 142 -8.45 9.72 -4.14
CA LYS A 142 -9.52 8.78 -4.51
C LYS A 142 -9.00 7.63 -5.39
N GLU A 143 -8.13 7.94 -6.32
CA GLU A 143 -7.52 6.93 -7.18
C GLU A 143 -6.57 6.04 -6.38
N PHE A 144 -5.78 6.62 -5.49
CA PHE A 144 -4.82 5.87 -4.68
C PHE A 144 -5.52 4.91 -3.70
N ILE A 145 -6.60 5.36 -3.03
CA ILE A 145 -7.38 4.47 -2.16
C ILE A 145 -8.04 3.35 -2.95
N ASN A 146 -8.61 3.65 -4.14
CA ASN A 146 -9.21 2.63 -4.98
C ASN A 146 -8.18 1.60 -5.47
N LEU A 147 -6.95 2.02 -5.78
CA LEU A 147 -5.86 1.13 -6.14
C LEU A 147 -5.53 0.17 -4.99
N LYS A 148 -5.41 0.66 -3.75
CA LYS A 148 -5.20 -0.16 -2.56
C LYS A 148 -6.35 -1.16 -2.34
N ILE A 149 -7.60 -0.70 -2.41
CA ILE A 149 -8.78 -1.54 -2.21
C ILE A 149 -8.88 -2.63 -3.29
N ASN A 150 -8.71 -2.27 -4.57
CA ASN A 150 -8.77 -3.23 -5.66
C ASN A 150 -7.69 -4.31 -5.51
N TRP A 151 -6.48 -3.92 -5.10
CA TRP A 151 -5.43 -4.89 -4.83
C TRP A 151 -5.81 -5.89 -3.73
N LEU A 152 -6.43 -5.43 -2.63
CA LEU A 152 -6.91 -6.30 -1.54
C LEU A 152 -7.98 -7.29 -2.03
N ILE A 153 -8.92 -6.81 -2.84
CA ILE A 153 -10.00 -7.61 -3.41
C ILE A 153 -9.45 -8.66 -4.40
N GLU A 154 -8.58 -8.25 -5.32
CA GLU A 154 -7.99 -9.13 -6.34
C GLU A 154 -7.11 -10.23 -5.74
N ASN A 155 -6.47 -9.95 -4.61
CA ASN A 155 -5.61 -10.89 -3.90
C ASN A 155 -6.31 -11.61 -2.74
N ASP A 156 -7.64 -11.49 -2.63
CA ASP A 156 -8.50 -12.11 -1.59
C ASP A 156 -8.01 -11.87 -0.15
N ARG A 157 -7.51 -10.65 0.12
CA ARG A 157 -6.94 -10.23 1.41
C ARG A 157 -8.03 -9.74 2.38
N ILE A 158 -8.98 -10.62 2.72
CA ILE A 158 -10.17 -10.30 3.52
C ILE A 158 -9.79 -9.64 4.86
N ASN A 159 -8.85 -10.22 5.61
CA ASN A 159 -8.45 -9.72 6.92
C ASN A 159 -7.84 -8.29 6.84
N LEU A 160 -7.07 -8.02 5.78
CA LEU A 160 -6.50 -6.68 5.56
C LEU A 160 -7.59 -5.69 5.13
N LEU A 161 -8.57 -6.14 4.34
CA LEU A 161 -9.69 -5.31 3.92
C LEU A 161 -10.55 -4.90 5.13
N GLU A 162 -10.81 -5.81 6.07
CA GLU A 162 -11.46 -5.49 7.34
C GLU A 162 -10.64 -4.53 8.20
N SER A 163 -9.31 -4.74 8.27
CA SER A 163 -8.42 -3.83 8.98
C SER A 163 -8.41 -2.45 8.34
N PHE A 164 -8.47 -2.38 7.01
CA PHE A 164 -8.57 -1.13 6.26
C PHE A 164 -9.86 -0.36 6.62
N LEU A 165 -11.00 -1.04 6.70
CA LEU A 165 -12.28 -0.45 7.14
C LEU A 165 -12.23 0.08 8.58
N LYS A 166 -11.51 -0.61 9.46
CA LYS A 166 -11.37 -0.21 10.88
C LYS A 166 -10.52 1.06 11.04
N GLN A 167 -9.47 1.18 10.21
CA GLN A 167 -8.52 2.30 10.30
C GLN A 167 -8.97 3.54 9.51
N ASN A 168 -9.87 3.36 8.54
CA ASN A 168 -10.29 4.44 7.64
C ASN A 168 -11.81 4.61 7.70
N GLU A 169 -12.26 5.61 8.44
CA GLU A 169 -13.69 5.77 8.70
C GLU A 169 -14.49 6.21 7.48
N LYS A 170 -13.94 7.12 6.67
CA LYS A 170 -14.65 7.76 5.56
C LYS A 170 -13.86 7.73 4.26
N PHE A 171 -14.43 7.11 3.23
CA PHE A 171 -13.95 7.16 1.85
C PHE A 171 -15.05 6.74 0.87
N ASP A 172 -14.97 7.22 -0.36
CA ASP A 172 -16.05 7.11 -1.35
C ASP A 172 -16.47 5.66 -1.69
N SER A 173 -15.53 4.72 -1.66
CA SER A 173 -15.77 3.32 -2.05
C SER A 173 -16.15 2.41 -0.88
N LYS A 174 -16.42 2.96 0.31
CA LYS A 174 -16.66 2.19 1.53
C LYS A 174 -17.84 1.21 1.38
N SER A 175 -18.96 1.65 0.79
CA SER A 175 -20.13 0.79 0.57
C SER A 175 -19.77 -0.46 -0.25
N LYS A 176 -18.99 -0.30 -1.33
CA LYS A 176 -18.55 -1.42 -2.17
C LYS A 176 -17.69 -2.42 -1.42
N VAL A 177 -16.81 -1.92 -0.54
CA VAL A 177 -15.96 -2.77 0.29
C VAL A 177 -16.79 -3.58 1.27
N VAL A 178 -17.75 -2.93 1.96
CA VAL A 178 -18.66 -3.61 2.88
C VAL A 178 -19.51 -4.63 2.14
N GLN A 179 -20.06 -4.27 0.97
CA GLN A 179 -20.82 -5.20 0.13
C GLN A 179 -19.99 -6.43 -0.25
N TYR A 180 -18.76 -6.23 -0.72
CA TYR A 180 -17.85 -7.33 -1.05
C TYR A 180 -17.61 -8.27 0.13
N LEU A 181 -17.37 -7.74 1.34
CA LEU A 181 -17.16 -8.55 2.55
C LEU A 181 -18.43 -9.32 2.94
N VAL A 182 -19.60 -8.67 2.84
CA VAL A 182 -20.91 -9.32 3.06
C VAL A 182 -21.09 -10.49 2.09
N ASP A 183 -20.90 -10.25 0.79
CA ASP A 183 -21.09 -11.25 -0.26
C ASP A 183 -20.13 -12.44 -0.09
N LYS A 184 -18.87 -12.19 0.25
CA LYS A 184 -17.89 -13.25 0.54
C LYS A 184 -18.29 -14.10 1.73
N ASN A 185 -18.72 -13.48 2.81
CA ASN A 185 -19.16 -14.21 4.00
C ASN A 185 -20.43 -15.04 3.71
N ILE A 186 -21.42 -14.46 3.00
CA ILE A 186 -22.63 -15.20 2.59
C ILE A 186 -22.26 -16.39 1.69
N ALA A 187 -21.42 -16.19 0.68
CA ALA A 187 -20.99 -17.23 -0.24
C ALA A 187 -20.26 -18.39 0.47
N SER A 188 -19.60 -18.09 1.60
CA SER A 188 -18.94 -19.08 2.44
C SER A 188 -19.85 -19.71 3.51
N GLY A 189 -21.13 -19.34 3.56
CA GLY A 189 -22.08 -19.80 4.58
C GLY A 189 -21.92 -19.12 5.95
N ASN A 190 -21.06 -18.12 6.06
CA ASN A 190 -20.74 -17.42 7.31
C ASN A 190 -21.65 -16.20 7.49
N ILE A 191 -22.96 -16.44 7.66
CA ILE A 191 -23.97 -15.38 7.76
C ILE A 191 -23.73 -14.46 8.97
N LYS A 192 -23.30 -15.04 10.09
CA LYS A 192 -23.03 -14.26 11.31
C LYS A 192 -21.92 -13.24 11.07
N GLU A 193 -20.79 -13.65 10.49
CA GLU A 193 -19.66 -12.81 10.14
C GLU A 193 -20.07 -11.77 9.08
N GLY A 194 -20.92 -12.15 8.12
CA GLY A 194 -21.52 -11.22 7.17
C GLY A 194 -22.32 -10.13 7.87
N CYS A 195 -23.13 -10.48 8.87
CA CYS A 195 -23.89 -9.52 9.67
C CYS A 195 -23.00 -8.62 10.54
N GLU A 196 -21.82 -9.08 10.95
CA GLU A 196 -20.86 -8.24 11.69
C GLU A 196 -20.28 -7.11 10.81
N GLN A 197 -20.26 -7.26 9.49
CA GLN A 197 -19.79 -6.21 8.57
C GLN A 197 -20.72 -4.99 8.55
N ILE A 198 -21.98 -5.14 8.98
CA ILE A 198 -22.97 -4.06 9.04
C ILE A 198 -22.53 -2.92 9.97
N LYS A 199 -21.68 -3.18 10.96
CA LYS A 199 -21.13 -2.15 11.85
C LYS A 199 -20.33 -1.05 11.11
N PHE A 200 -19.84 -1.35 9.91
CA PHE A 200 -19.12 -0.39 9.09
C PHE A 200 -20.03 0.52 8.25
N ILE A 201 -21.35 0.27 8.27
CA ILE A 201 -22.35 1.07 7.57
C ILE A 201 -22.75 2.22 8.50
N ASP A 202 -22.33 3.42 8.16
CA ASP A 202 -22.77 4.66 8.80
C ASP A 202 -23.89 5.34 8.01
N SER A 203 -24.43 6.43 8.54
CA SER A 203 -25.54 7.19 7.93
C SER A 203 -25.20 7.84 6.58
N SER A 204 -23.90 7.91 6.22
CA SER A 204 -23.46 8.46 4.94
C SER A 204 -23.59 7.44 3.79
N ILE A 205 -23.67 6.15 4.11
CA ILE A 205 -23.79 5.06 3.13
C ILE A 205 -25.28 4.85 2.83
N LYS A 206 -25.71 5.36 1.67
CA LYS A 206 -27.05 5.12 1.11
C LYS A 206 -26.97 4.03 0.05
N ASP A 207 -26.96 2.77 0.48
CA ASP A 207 -26.90 1.60 -0.39
C ASP A 207 -28.07 0.68 -0.08
N SER A 208 -29.00 0.57 -1.01
CA SER A 208 -30.26 -0.18 -0.80
C SER A 208 -30.06 -1.68 -0.60
N TYR A 209 -28.94 -2.24 -1.09
CA TYR A 209 -28.60 -3.65 -0.82
C TYR A 209 -28.17 -3.83 0.62
N LEU A 210 -27.24 -3.00 1.10
CA LEU A 210 -26.75 -3.04 2.46
C LEU A 210 -27.82 -2.70 3.51
N GLU A 211 -28.73 -1.77 3.18
CA GLU A 211 -29.88 -1.45 4.04
C GLU A 211 -30.84 -2.65 4.20
N LYS A 212 -31.15 -3.34 3.10
CA LYS A 212 -31.96 -4.58 3.15
C LYS A 212 -31.22 -5.70 3.90
N PHE A 213 -29.92 -5.83 3.67
CA PHE A 213 -29.13 -6.82 4.39
C PHE A 213 -29.06 -6.53 5.89
N LYS A 214 -29.03 -5.25 6.29
CA LYS A 214 -29.15 -4.85 7.70
C LYS A 214 -30.46 -5.31 8.33
N ILE A 215 -31.60 -5.17 7.63
CA ILE A 215 -32.88 -5.68 8.09
C ILE A 215 -32.82 -7.21 8.27
N TYR A 216 -32.26 -7.92 7.29
CA TYR A 216 -32.05 -9.36 7.39
C TYR A 216 -31.25 -9.74 8.64
N CYS A 217 -30.15 -9.05 8.90
CA CYS A 217 -29.30 -9.29 10.06
C CYS A 217 -30.00 -8.99 11.40
N LEU A 218 -30.87 -7.99 11.43
CA LEU A 218 -31.69 -7.72 12.62
C LEU A 218 -32.67 -8.89 12.89
N ILE A 219 -33.30 -9.41 11.85
CA ILE A 219 -34.19 -10.58 11.97
C ILE A 219 -33.39 -11.82 12.41
N PHE A 220 -32.23 -12.06 11.79
CA PHE A 220 -31.34 -13.18 12.10
C PHE A 220 -30.87 -13.18 13.56
N ASN A 221 -30.71 -11.98 14.16
CA ASN A 221 -30.32 -11.78 15.56
C ASN A 221 -31.53 -11.58 16.51
N ASP A 222 -32.73 -12.01 16.11
CA ASP A 222 -34.00 -11.89 16.88
C ASP A 222 -34.43 -10.47 17.26
N LYS A 223 -33.90 -9.46 16.58
CA LYS A 223 -34.22 -8.04 16.75
C LYS A 223 -35.38 -7.59 15.83
N LYS A 224 -36.47 -8.31 15.87
CA LYS A 224 -37.64 -8.09 14.98
C LYS A 224 -38.26 -6.71 15.06
N PRO A 225 -38.42 -6.07 16.26
CA PRO A 225 -38.95 -4.70 16.34
C PRO A 225 -38.06 -3.67 15.64
N GLU A 226 -36.74 -3.78 15.80
CA GLU A 226 -35.76 -2.90 15.14
C GLU A 226 -35.80 -3.09 13.61
N ALA A 227 -35.94 -4.34 13.16
CA ALA A 227 -36.05 -4.68 11.74
C ALA A 227 -37.32 -4.05 11.11
N GLN A 228 -38.45 -4.13 11.83
CA GLN A 228 -39.72 -3.55 11.36
C GLN A 228 -39.61 -2.03 11.25
N LEU A 229 -39.07 -1.36 12.27
CA LEU A 229 -38.85 0.08 12.25
C LEU A 229 -37.98 0.50 11.04
N LEU A 230 -36.87 -0.18 10.81
CA LEU A 230 -35.99 0.13 9.68
C LEU A 230 -36.69 -0.10 8.33
N LEU A 231 -37.48 -1.16 8.21
CA LEU A 231 -38.26 -1.45 7.01
C LEU A 231 -39.29 -0.35 6.71
N ASP A 232 -39.99 0.15 7.74
CA ASP A 232 -40.98 1.22 7.61
C ASP A 232 -40.32 2.53 7.19
N LEU A 233 -39.16 2.88 7.79
CA LEU A 233 -38.36 4.04 7.38
C LEU A 233 -37.93 3.97 5.91
N LEU A 234 -37.51 2.78 5.42
CA LEU A 234 -37.12 2.59 4.01
C LEU A 234 -38.31 2.67 3.04
N ARG A 235 -39.53 2.38 3.51
CA ARG A 235 -40.74 2.54 2.69
C ARG A 235 -41.18 3.99 2.55
N GLU A 236 -40.96 4.82 3.58
CA GLU A 236 -41.28 6.25 3.57
C GLU A 236 -40.31 7.06 2.69
N GLN A 237 -39.10 6.56 2.43
CA GLN A 237 -38.09 7.24 1.62
C GLN A 237 -38.24 7.02 0.09
N LYS A 238 -39.22 6.24 -0.34
CA LYS A 238 -39.54 5.98 -1.75
C LYS A 238 -40.64 6.90 -2.24
#